data_85b30d88a826c129ddef2b4041804316
#
_entry.id   85b30d88a826c129ddef2b4041804316
#
_cell.length_a   1.000
_cell.length_b   1.000
_cell.length_c   1.000
_cell.angle_alpha   90.00
_cell.angle_beta   90.00
_cell.angle_gamma   90.00
#
_symmetry.space_group_name_H-M   'P 1'
#
loop_
_entity.id
_entity.type
_entity.pdbx_description
1 polymer ?
#
loop_
_entity_poly.entity_id
_entity_poly.type
_entity_poly.pdbx_seq_one_letter_code
_entity_poly.pdbx_strand_id
1 'polypeptide(L)'
;MMLPKQLFYRSFSSSSFRLNAKLCDVLIVGGGPAGLTLAAAIKQSPYLSDLSTVLVDAGDLKGKIANFYHDPPKTFTNRVVSLTPQSKEFLEGTVGVSLMENRIQPFDRLYVTDGCSDGTLEMERDSMGNMVEILNIQSSLLEKLRVTNPAALDILDKTKVQNIENENPDDPQSWPVVTLDNGDQYKTRLLIGADGFNSPVRHFSKIESRGWFYERFGVVATLKLEYPPFKIRGWQRFLPTGPVAHLPLPDTNATMVWSTTEPLSRLLLSLEDDVFVALVNASFVLEDADLQYYYNALENKTITGPELIEDVEYRINEKFNSFKDDSLIDEQYPPKVIDVLDKSRARFPLKLSHADTYVAERIALVGDAAHTTHPLAGQGLNMGQGDVESLVKALENARTRGLDIGSLLALEPYWADRYPTNNMLLGVVDKLHKLYSTDFGPIVGLRTLGLNLVNNLQPLKDLMMGKVSGPMN
;
A
#
# COMPACT_ATOMS: atom_id res chain seq x y z
N MET A 1 -25.27 69.77 3.39
CA MET A 1 -24.90 68.68 4.27
C MET A 1 -24.14 67.67 3.44
N MET A 2 -22.79 67.76 3.41
CA MET A 2 -21.91 66.93 2.57
C MET A 2 -21.45 65.72 3.39
N LEU A 3 -21.70 64.54 2.89
CA LEU A 3 -21.16 63.29 3.45
C LEU A 3 -19.72 63.09 2.95
N PRO A 4 -18.79 62.63 3.80
CA PRO A 4 -17.41 62.43 3.40
C PRO A 4 -17.24 61.11 2.62
N LYS A 5 -16.49 61.16 1.51
CA LYS A 5 -16.01 59.97 0.76
C LYS A 5 -15.02 59.22 1.63
N GLN A 6 -15.37 58.01 2.02
CA GLN A 6 -14.41 57.05 2.55
C GLN A 6 -13.50 56.56 1.43
N LEU A 7 -12.23 56.91 1.50
CA LEU A 7 -11.15 56.35 0.70
C LEU A 7 -10.85 54.93 1.25
N PHE A 8 -11.17 53.92 0.48
CA PHE A 8 -10.66 52.56 0.73
C PHE A 8 -9.16 52.52 0.36
N TYR A 9 -8.32 52.53 1.36
CA TYR A 9 -6.92 52.17 1.20
C TYR A 9 -6.89 50.60 0.98
N ARG A 10 -6.68 50.18 -0.26
CA ARG A 10 -6.17 48.83 -0.51
C ARG A 10 -4.73 48.80 0.02
N SER A 11 -4.52 48.08 1.11
CA SER A 11 -3.17 47.75 1.55
C SER A 11 -2.55 46.86 0.47
N PHE A 12 -1.61 47.40 -0.28
CA PHE A 12 -0.69 46.59 -1.06
C PHE A 12 0.17 45.80 -0.09
N SER A 13 -0.16 44.52 0.12
CA SER A 13 0.71 43.57 0.76
C SER A 13 1.94 43.43 -0.14
N SER A 14 3.07 43.87 0.35
CA SER A 14 4.32 43.92 -0.39
C SER A 14 4.75 42.51 -0.79
N SER A 15 4.84 42.26 -2.09
CA SER A 15 5.36 41.04 -2.75
C SER A 15 6.88 40.90 -2.62
N SER A 16 7.51 41.39 -1.56
CA SER A 16 8.96 41.32 -1.37
C SER A 16 9.49 39.93 -0.99
N PHE A 17 8.63 38.97 -0.67
CA PHE A 17 9.04 37.59 -0.36
C PHE A 17 9.25 36.68 -1.60
N ARG A 18 8.77 37.07 -2.78
CA ARG A 18 8.78 36.22 -3.98
C ARG A 18 10.05 36.27 -4.83
N LEU A 19 11.00 37.12 -4.50
CA LEU A 19 12.21 37.37 -5.30
C LEU A 19 13.30 36.25 -5.13
N ASN A 20 13.16 35.32 -4.19
CA ASN A 20 14.19 34.34 -3.86
C ASN A 20 13.76 32.86 -4.01
N ALA A 21 12.64 32.56 -4.65
CA ALA A 21 12.23 31.14 -4.86
C ALA A 21 13.22 30.44 -5.80
N LYS A 22 13.75 29.30 -5.36
CA LYS A 22 14.58 28.43 -6.18
C LYS A 22 13.72 27.83 -7.31
N LEU A 23 14.25 27.79 -8.53
CA LEU A 23 13.53 27.21 -9.67
C LEU A 23 13.85 25.71 -9.80
N CYS A 24 12.84 24.90 -10.08
CA CYS A 24 13.01 23.52 -10.49
C CYS A 24 11.97 23.12 -11.54
N ASP A 25 12.27 22.08 -12.33
CA ASP A 25 11.34 21.58 -13.32
C ASP A 25 10.28 20.69 -12.67
N VAL A 26 10.70 19.81 -11.74
CA VAL A 26 9.82 18.86 -11.06
C VAL A 26 10.04 18.94 -9.56
N LEU A 27 8.95 19.12 -8.80
CA LEU A 27 8.97 19.02 -7.35
C LEU A 27 8.06 17.87 -6.92
N ILE A 28 8.63 16.88 -6.25
CA ILE A 28 7.93 15.68 -5.74
C ILE A 28 7.76 15.85 -4.23
N VAL A 29 6.53 15.84 -3.75
CA VAL A 29 6.22 15.84 -2.32
C VAL A 29 5.92 14.41 -1.88
N GLY A 30 6.76 13.87 -1.01
CA GLY A 30 6.67 12.52 -0.46
C GLY A 30 7.78 11.59 -0.94
N GLY A 31 8.58 11.08 0.00
CA GLY A 31 9.66 10.10 -0.18
C GLY A 31 9.22 8.67 0.15
N GLY A 32 7.93 8.36 -0.05
CA GLY A 32 7.42 7.00 -0.03
C GLY A 32 7.89 6.18 -1.23
N PRO A 33 7.51 4.90 -1.33
CA PRO A 33 7.89 4.07 -2.48
C PRO A 33 7.58 4.72 -3.84
N ALA A 34 6.38 5.29 -4.01
CA ALA A 34 5.99 5.92 -5.27
C ALA A 34 6.86 7.15 -5.61
N GLY A 35 7.09 8.05 -4.64
CA GLY A 35 7.87 9.27 -4.87
C GLY A 35 9.35 8.99 -5.13
N LEU A 36 9.95 8.05 -4.39
CA LEU A 36 11.34 7.64 -4.64
C LEU A 36 11.49 6.91 -5.97
N THR A 37 10.55 6.03 -6.33
CA THR A 37 10.54 5.37 -7.64
C THR A 37 10.42 6.40 -8.76
N LEU A 38 9.54 7.40 -8.61
CA LEU A 38 9.38 8.46 -9.59
C LEU A 38 10.66 9.28 -9.76
N ALA A 39 11.30 9.68 -8.67
CA ALA A 39 12.58 10.40 -8.73
C ALA A 39 13.66 9.57 -9.44
N ALA A 40 13.77 8.27 -9.10
CA ALA A 40 14.71 7.37 -9.74
C ALA A 40 14.40 7.15 -11.22
N ALA A 41 13.13 6.94 -11.59
CA ALA A 41 12.69 6.76 -12.97
C ALA A 41 12.93 8.01 -13.84
N ILE A 42 12.65 9.21 -13.34
CA ILE A 42 12.98 10.47 -14.01
C ILE A 42 14.50 10.54 -14.28
N LYS A 43 15.32 10.18 -13.31
CA LYS A 43 16.79 10.25 -13.44
C LYS A 43 17.38 9.13 -14.31
N GLN A 44 16.67 8.02 -14.44
CA GLN A 44 17.05 6.92 -15.33
C GLN A 44 16.62 7.18 -16.79
N SER A 45 15.58 7.98 -17.02
CA SER A 45 15.06 8.27 -18.34
C SER A 45 16.04 9.11 -19.20
N PRO A 46 16.35 8.71 -20.44
CA PRO A 46 17.20 9.49 -21.32
C PRO A 46 16.57 10.82 -21.75
N TYR A 47 15.26 10.97 -21.61
CA TYR A 47 14.52 12.17 -22.00
C TYR A 47 14.25 13.13 -20.85
N LEU A 48 14.34 12.66 -19.57
CA LEU A 48 13.94 13.43 -18.39
C LEU A 48 15.09 13.66 -17.41
N SER A 49 16.23 12.99 -17.57
CA SER A 49 17.34 12.99 -16.60
C SER A 49 17.95 14.38 -16.36
N ASP A 50 17.86 15.28 -17.33
CA ASP A 50 18.36 16.66 -17.25
C ASP A 50 17.42 17.60 -16.49
N LEU A 51 16.15 17.22 -16.25
CA LEU A 51 15.20 18.05 -15.52
C LEU A 51 15.66 18.28 -14.07
N SER A 52 15.70 19.52 -13.63
CA SER A 52 15.97 19.83 -12.23
C SER A 52 14.83 19.30 -11.35
N THR A 53 15.14 18.33 -10.50
CA THR A 53 14.15 17.61 -9.69
C THR A 53 14.44 17.83 -8.21
N VAL A 54 13.42 18.14 -7.44
CA VAL A 54 13.47 18.26 -5.98
C VAL A 54 12.48 17.28 -5.38
N LEU A 55 12.94 16.43 -4.45
CA LEU A 55 12.08 15.55 -3.66
C LEU A 55 12.10 16.02 -2.21
N VAL A 56 10.92 16.23 -1.63
CA VAL A 56 10.74 16.72 -0.25
C VAL A 56 10.03 15.66 0.57
N ASP A 57 10.57 15.30 1.74
CA ASP A 57 9.93 14.38 2.69
C ASP A 57 10.18 14.77 4.13
N ALA A 58 9.16 14.59 4.98
CA ALA A 58 9.24 14.86 6.41
C ALA A 58 10.06 13.82 7.20
N GLY A 59 10.26 12.65 6.62
CA GLY A 59 10.96 11.53 7.23
C GLY A 59 12.49 11.63 7.10
N ASP A 60 13.17 10.77 7.84
CA ASP A 60 14.63 10.64 7.79
C ASP A 60 15.04 9.66 6.68
N LEU A 61 15.02 10.14 5.44
CA LEU A 61 15.36 9.32 4.27
C LEU A 61 16.84 8.98 4.23
N LYS A 62 17.70 9.98 4.37
CA LYS A 62 19.16 9.83 4.22
C LYS A 62 19.83 9.15 5.41
N GLY A 63 19.20 9.22 6.59
CA GLY A 63 19.70 8.54 7.79
C GLY A 63 19.02 7.17 7.95
N LYS A 64 17.88 7.15 8.64
CA LYS A 64 17.23 5.90 9.08
C LYS A 64 16.86 4.96 7.93
N ILE A 65 16.25 5.49 6.84
CA ILE A 65 15.78 4.63 5.75
C ILE A 65 16.96 4.16 4.88
N ALA A 66 17.89 5.04 4.51
CA ALA A 66 19.04 4.65 3.72
C ALA A 66 19.96 3.64 4.45
N ASN A 67 20.11 3.78 5.78
CA ASN A 67 20.93 2.85 6.56
C ASN A 67 20.38 1.42 6.56
N PHE A 68 19.09 1.23 6.35
CA PHE A 68 18.49 -0.11 6.25
C PHE A 68 19.12 -0.97 5.14
N TYR A 69 19.59 -0.37 4.05
CA TYR A 69 20.25 -1.10 2.97
C TYR A 69 21.60 -1.68 3.39
N HIS A 70 22.35 -0.97 4.21
CA HIS A 70 23.70 -1.36 4.63
C HIS A 70 23.72 -2.18 5.91
N ASP A 71 22.79 -1.91 6.82
CA ASP A 71 22.68 -2.59 8.12
C ASP A 71 21.20 -2.92 8.43
N PRO A 72 20.60 -3.87 7.68
CA PRO A 72 19.23 -4.29 7.94
C PRO A 72 19.14 -5.07 9.24
N PRO A 73 18.07 -4.92 10.03
CA PRO A 73 17.85 -5.74 11.22
C PRO A 73 17.78 -7.22 10.83
N LYS A 74 18.16 -8.11 11.74
CA LYS A 74 18.04 -9.57 11.52
C LYS A 74 16.59 -10.03 11.37
N THR A 75 15.67 -9.29 11.96
CA THR A 75 14.24 -9.55 11.92
C THR A 75 13.58 -8.79 10.79
N PHE A 76 12.42 -9.26 10.33
CA PHE A 76 11.61 -8.58 9.32
C PHE A 76 10.70 -7.54 9.97
N THR A 77 10.46 -6.45 9.27
CA THR A 77 9.48 -5.43 9.70
C THR A 77 8.05 -5.89 9.38
N ASN A 78 7.07 -5.32 10.06
CA ASN A 78 5.65 -5.62 9.81
C ASN A 78 5.05 -4.86 8.61
N ARG A 79 5.83 -4.00 7.95
CA ARG A 79 5.40 -3.27 6.74
C ARG A 79 5.89 -3.98 5.50
N VAL A 80 5.19 -5.02 5.14
CA VAL A 80 5.49 -5.89 4.00
C VAL A 80 4.39 -5.74 2.95
N VAL A 81 4.75 -5.85 1.70
CA VAL A 81 3.86 -5.77 0.54
C VAL A 81 4.14 -6.92 -0.41
N SER A 82 3.14 -7.29 -1.20
CA SER A 82 3.32 -8.20 -2.32
C SER A 82 3.57 -7.38 -3.58
N LEU A 83 4.78 -7.41 -4.12
CA LEU A 83 5.08 -6.87 -5.44
C LEU A 83 4.61 -7.85 -6.51
N THR A 84 3.80 -7.37 -7.45
CA THR A 84 3.50 -8.14 -8.66
C THR A 84 4.76 -8.29 -9.51
N PRO A 85 4.84 -9.33 -10.38
CA PRO A 85 5.95 -9.49 -11.32
C PRO A 85 6.18 -8.23 -12.16
N GLN A 86 5.11 -7.58 -12.63
CA GLN A 86 5.19 -6.33 -13.38
C GLN A 86 5.81 -5.18 -12.57
N SER A 87 5.41 -5.01 -11.31
CA SER A 87 5.98 -3.96 -10.45
C SER A 87 7.44 -4.23 -10.13
N LYS A 88 7.83 -5.49 -9.94
CA LYS A 88 9.23 -5.88 -9.73
C LYS A 88 10.05 -5.60 -10.99
N GLU A 89 9.58 -6.01 -12.16
CA GLU A 89 10.23 -5.75 -13.46
C GLU A 89 10.38 -4.25 -13.74
N PHE A 90 9.38 -3.45 -13.43
CA PHE A 90 9.48 -2.00 -13.54
C PHE A 90 10.60 -1.43 -12.65
N LEU A 91 10.65 -1.85 -11.39
CA LEU A 91 11.68 -1.40 -10.45
C LEU A 91 13.09 -1.85 -10.87
N GLU A 92 13.28 -3.11 -11.20
CA GLU A 92 14.60 -3.68 -11.50
C GLU A 92 15.03 -3.45 -12.95
N GLY A 93 14.15 -3.71 -13.91
CA GLY A 93 14.43 -3.61 -15.33
C GLY A 93 14.43 -2.18 -15.87
N THR A 94 13.39 -1.40 -15.54
CA THR A 94 13.24 -0.04 -16.08
C THR A 94 13.95 0.99 -15.21
N VAL A 95 13.69 0.99 -13.90
CA VAL A 95 14.29 1.96 -12.97
C VAL A 95 15.74 1.57 -12.62
N GLY A 96 16.08 0.28 -12.72
CA GLY A 96 17.44 -0.25 -12.48
C GLY A 96 17.80 -0.29 -10.99
N VAL A 97 16.83 -0.60 -10.13
CA VAL A 97 17.02 -0.76 -8.68
C VAL A 97 17.47 -2.19 -8.39
N SER A 98 18.44 -2.38 -7.51
CA SER A 98 18.81 -3.70 -6.98
C SER A 98 18.16 -3.87 -5.62
N LEU A 99 17.08 -4.64 -5.55
CA LEU A 99 16.43 -4.99 -4.30
C LEU A 99 17.29 -5.99 -3.50
N MET A 100 17.13 -6.03 -2.19
CA MET A 100 17.85 -6.97 -1.30
C MET A 100 17.20 -8.34 -1.39
N GLU A 101 17.67 -9.20 -2.29
CA GLU A 101 17.09 -10.51 -2.62
C GLU A 101 16.98 -11.46 -1.42
N ASN A 102 17.91 -11.42 -0.48
CA ASN A 102 17.86 -12.22 0.76
C ASN A 102 16.72 -11.82 1.72
N ARG A 103 16.00 -10.75 1.40
CA ARG A 103 14.84 -10.26 2.15
C ARG A 103 13.55 -10.26 1.29
N ILE A 104 13.56 -11.01 0.21
CA ILE A 104 12.41 -11.18 -0.68
C ILE A 104 11.97 -12.64 -0.63
N GLN A 105 10.67 -12.87 -0.51
CA GLN A 105 10.08 -14.20 -0.62
C GLN A 105 9.16 -14.26 -1.84
N PRO A 106 9.61 -14.87 -2.96
CA PRO A 106 8.71 -15.22 -4.06
C PRO A 106 7.67 -16.23 -3.61
N PHE A 107 6.47 -16.13 -4.15
CA PHE A 107 5.42 -17.14 -3.99
C PHE A 107 4.64 -17.30 -5.29
N ASP A 108 4.20 -18.52 -5.54
CA ASP A 108 3.51 -18.95 -6.77
C ASP A 108 2.04 -19.32 -6.52
N ARG A 109 1.62 -19.38 -5.26
CA ARG A 109 0.29 -19.86 -4.87
C ARG A 109 -0.37 -18.97 -3.83
N LEU A 110 -1.70 -18.85 -3.94
CA LEU A 110 -2.55 -18.25 -2.91
C LEU A 110 -3.72 -19.20 -2.64
N TYR A 111 -3.86 -19.60 -1.38
CA TYR A 111 -4.96 -20.44 -0.92
C TYR A 111 -5.96 -19.59 -0.14
N VAL A 112 -7.18 -19.54 -0.64
CA VAL A 112 -8.27 -18.71 -0.09
C VAL A 112 -9.36 -19.61 0.45
N THR A 113 -9.81 -19.35 1.68
CA THR A 113 -10.90 -20.10 2.31
C THR A 113 -12.00 -19.17 2.83
N ASP A 114 -13.23 -19.64 2.81
CA ASP A 114 -14.36 -18.98 3.48
C ASP A 114 -14.46 -19.47 4.92
N GLY A 115 -14.45 -18.53 5.89
CA GLY A 115 -14.57 -18.86 7.31
C GLY A 115 -15.95 -19.31 7.75
N CYS A 116 -16.98 -19.17 6.90
CA CYS A 116 -18.38 -19.55 7.17
C CYS A 116 -18.83 -20.79 6.39
N SER A 117 -17.98 -21.35 5.55
CA SER A 117 -18.32 -22.50 4.69
C SER A 117 -17.07 -23.23 4.22
N ASP A 118 -17.27 -24.38 3.56
CA ASP A 118 -16.18 -25.19 2.97
C ASP A 118 -15.69 -24.64 1.62
N GLY A 119 -16.04 -23.40 1.27
CA GLY A 119 -15.62 -22.78 0.03
C GLY A 119 -14.12 -22.51 0.00
N THR A 120 -13.43 -23.04 -1.00
CA THR A 120 -12.00 -22.88 -1.19
C THR A 120 -11.67 -22.42 -2.62
N LEU A 121 -10.59 -21.67 -2.77
CA LEU A 121 -10.04 -21.29 -4.06
C LEU A 121 -8.52 -21.33 -3.99
N GLU A 122 -7.92 -22.18 -4.78
CA GLU A 122 -6.47 -22.18 -4.98
C GLU A 122 -6.12 -21.51 -6.29
N MET A 123 -5.29 -20.49 -6.21
CA MET A 123 -4.72 -19.79 -7.35
C MET A 123 -3.23 -20.11 -7.44
N GLU A 124 -2.80 -20.55 -8.63
CA GLU A 124 -1.40 -20.93 -8.91
C GLU A 124 -0.96 -20.28 -10.21
N ARG A 125 0.26 -19.74 -10.21
CA ARG A 125 0.96 -19.19 -11.38
C ARG A 125 2.46 -19.39 -11.21
N ASP A 126 3.23 -19.32 -12.30
CA ASP A 126 4.70 -19.35 -12.26
C ASP A 126 5.28 -18.27 -11.32
N SER A 127 4.59 -17.15 -11.18
CA SER A 127 4.87 -16.12 -10.17
C SER A 127 3.58 -15.37 -9.84
N MET A 128 3.11 -15.49 -8.61
CA MET A 128 1.99 -14.68 -8.09
C MET A 128 2.48 -13.32 -7.60
N GLY A 129 3.65 -13.30 -6.99
CA GLY A 129 4.23 -12.09 -6.42
C GLY A 129 5.48 -12.34 -5.61
N ASN A 130 6.02 -11.26 -5.09
CA ASN A 130 7.21 -11.27 -4.24
C ASN A 130 6.88 -10.49 -2.97
N MET A 131 6.93 -11.16 -1.82
CA MET A 131 6.81 -10.48 -0.53
C MET A 131 8.08 -9.71 -0.23
N VAL A 132 7.94 -8.42 0.00
CA VAL A 132 9.07 -7.52 0.23
C VAL A 132 8.72 -6.44 1.26
N GLU A 133 9.68 -6.08 2.10
CA GLU A 133 9.51 -4.97 3.05
C GLU A 133 9.50 -3.62 2.32
N ILE A 134 8.64 -2.72 2.74
CA ILE A 134 8.62 -1.35 2.19
C ILE A 134 9.99 -0.67 2.37
N LEU A 135 10.67 -0.94 3.50
CA LEU A 135 12.01 -0.40 3.74
C LEU A 135 13.05 -0.95 2.77
N ASN A 136 12.93 -2.21 2.32
CA ASN A 136 13.81 -2.75 1.28
C ASN A 136 13.66 -1.92 -0.01
N ILE A 137 12.43 -1.69 -0.46
CA ILE A 137 12.16 -0.88 -1.67
C ILE A 137 12.72 0.54 -1.52
N GLN A 138 12.41 1.23 -0.42
CA GLN A 138 12.82 2.62 -0.21
C GLN A 138 14.34 2.74 -0.08
N SER A 139 14.98 1.88 0.72
CA SER A 139 16.42 1.93 0.92
C SER A 139 17.21 1.57 -0.34
N SER A 140 16.74 0.60 -1.12
CA SER A 140 17.34 0.24 -2.41
C SER A 140 17.23 1.38 -3.44
N LEU A 141 16.09 2.09 -3.47
CA LEU A 141 15.91 3.29 -4.30
C LEU A 141 16.87 4.42 -3.89
N LEU A 142 17.00 4.66 -2.60
CA LEU A 142 17.94 5.66 -2.07
C LEU A 142 19.38 5.28 -2.38
N GLU A 143 19.74 4.01 -2.26
CA GLU A 143 21.09 3.51 -2.62
C GLU A 143 21.35 3.67 -4.12
N LYS A 144 20.38 3.34 -4.99
CA LYS A 144 20.46 3.60 -6.44
C LYS A 144 20.76 5.08 -6.70
N LEU A 145 19.97 5.98 -6.09
CA LEU A 145 20.14 7.42 -6.26
C LEU A 145 21.48 7.92 -5.69
N ARG A 146 21.94 7.36 -4.58
CA ARG A 146 23.25 7.68 -3.98
C ARG A 146 24.41 7.27 -4.88
N VAL A 147 24.36 6.04 -5.43
CA VAL A 147 25.43 5.50 -6.27
C VAL A 147 25.49 6.20 -7.62
N THR A 148 24.36 6.42 -8.26
CA THR A 148 24.30 7.13 -9.54
C THR A 148 24.57 8.62 -9.38
N ASN A 149 24.33 9.17 -8.19
CA ASN A 149 24.51 10.59 -7.84
C ASN A 149 24.08 11.52 -8.99
N PRO A 150 22.81 11.44 -9.44
CA PRO A 150 22.39 12.13 -10.63
C PRO A 150 22.50 13.63 -10.44
N ALA A 151 23.14 14.32 -11.40
CA ALA A 151 23.07 15.77 -11.44
C ALA A 151 21.62 16.24 -11.52
N ALA A 152 21.31 17.42 -11.02
CA ALA A 152 19.96 17.99 -11.02
C ALA A 152 18.91 17.21 -10.20
N LEU A 153 19.30 16.50 -9.13
CA LEU A 153 18.41 15.94 -8.12
C LEU A 153 18.80 16.41 -6.73
N ASP A 154 17.86 17.05 -6.05
CA ASP A 154 17.97 17.40 -4.62
C ASP A 154 16.93 16.59 -3.82
N ILE A 155 17.38 15.88 -2.77
CA ILE A 155 16.51 15.22 -1.81
C ILE A 155 16.57 16.01 -0.50
N LEU A 156 15.44 16.58 -0.12
CA LEU A 156 15.24 17.35 1.11
C LEU A 156 14.45 16.48 2.10
N ASP A 157 15.17 15.75 2.92
CA ASP A 157 14.59 14.94 3.99
C ASP A 157 14.43 15.75 5.29
N LYS A 158 13.64 15.24 6.24
CA LYS A 158 13.30 15.93 7.50
C LYS A 158 12.71 17.33 7.27
N THR A 159 12.05 17.52 6.13
CA THR A 159 11.54 18.80 5.68
C THR A 159 10.09 18.68 5.27
N LYS A 160 9.23 19.55 5.79
CA LYS A 160 7.79 19.52 5.53
C LYS A 160 7.36 20.63 4.60
N VAL A 161 6.42 20.32 3.73
CA VAL A 161 5.68 21.36 3.01
C VAL A 161 4.80 22.11 3.99
N GLN A 162 5.00 23.42 4.11
CA GLN A 162 4.24 24.31 4.98
C GLN A 162 3.08 24.97 4.23
N ASN A 163 3.33 25.42 2.99
CA ASN A 163 2.34 26.08 2.17
C ASN A 163 2.58 25.80 0.68
N ILE A 164 1.51 25.80 -0.10
CA ILE A 164 1.56 25.75 -1.56
C ILE A 164 0.63 26.85 -2.08
N GLU A 165 1.12 27.68 -3.00
CA GLU A 165 0.32 28.74 -3.63
C GLU A 165 0.72 28.88 -5.09
N ASN A 166 -0.15 29.46 -5.92
CA ASN A 166 0.23 29.87 -7.26
C ASN A 166 1.00 31.19 -7.21
N GLU A 167 2.01 31.35 -8.06
CA GLU A 167 2.74 32.62 -8.19
C GLU A 167 1.79 33.77 -8.51
N ASN A 168 0.86 33.56 -9.44
CA ASN A 168 -0.24 34.42 -9.73
C ASN A 168 -1.57 33.72 -9.50
N PRO A 169 -2.32 34.03 -8.45
CA PRO A 169 -3.59 33.35 -8.15
C PRO A 169 -4.68 33.52 -9.23
N ASP A 170 -4.58 34.56 -10.05
CA ASP A 170 -5.53 34.90 -11.10
C ASP A 170 -5.22 34.16 -12.44
N ASP A 171 -4.04 33.52 -12.55
CA ASP A 171 -3.59 32.80 -13.72
C ASP A 171 -3.54 31.29 -13.44
N PRO A 172 -4.45 30.49 -13.98
CA PRO A 172 -4.44 29.03 -13.81
C PRO A 172 -3.16 28.34 -14.32
N GLN A 173 -2.45 28.94 -15.26
CA GLN A 173 -1.19 28.39 -15.82
C GLN A 173 0.04 28.82 -15.02
N SER A 174 -0.16 29.61 -13.97
CA SER A 174 0.89 30.08 -13.09
C SER A 174 1.58 28.89 -12.39
N TRP A 175 2.89 29.03 -12.20
CA TRP A 175 3.67 27.98 -11.57
C TRP A 175 3.41 27.90 -10.07
N PRO A 176 3.24 26.68 -9.51
CA PRO A 176 3.17 26.50 -8.07
C PRO A 176 4.45 26.95 -7.37
N VAL A 177 4.28 27.63 -6.22
CA VAL A 177 5.34 27.98 -5.27
C VAL A 177 5.11 27.20 -3.99
N VAL A 178 6.07 26.36 -3.64
CA VAL A 178 6.05 25.53 -2.43
C VAL A 178 6.96 26.15 -1.39
N THR A 179 6.41 26.45 -0.22
CA THR A 179 7.14 26.94 0.95
C THR A 179 7.36 25.80 1.92
N LEU A 180 8.59 25.58 2.33
CA LEU A 180 9.01 24.56 3.27
C LEU A 180 9.07 25.10 4.71
N ASP A 181 9.06 24.23 5.70
CA ASP A 181 9.10 24.58 7.13
C ASP A 181 10.42 25.23 7.57
N ASN A 182 11.50 25.06 6.80
CA ASN A 182 12.76 25.76 6.99
C ASN A 182 12.79 27.17 6.36
N GLY A 183 11.71 27.61 5.72
CA GLY A 183 11.57 28.89 5.05
C GLY A 183 12.03 28.94 3.59
N ASP A 184 12.62 27.86 3.06
CA ASP A 184 12.97 27.77 1.64
C ASP A 184 11.71 27.77 0.77
N GLN A 185 11.81 28.41 -0.39
CA GLN A 185 10.73 28.42 -1.39
C GLN A 185 11.21 27.84 -2.72
N TYR A 186 10.37 27.03 -3.33
CA TYR A 186 10.60 26.42 -4.63
C TYR A 186 9.44 26.76 -5.58
N LYS A 187 9.79 27.29 -6.75
CA LYS A 187 8.85 27.48 -7.86
C LYS A 187 9.09 26.37 -8.88
N THR A 188 8.05 25.62 -9.20
CA THR A 188 8.17 24.42 -10.04
C THR A 188 7.26 24.45 -11.26
N ARG A 189 7.74 23.86 -12.38
CA ARG A 189 6.92 23.67 -13.59
C ARG A 189 5.86 22.59 -13.39
N LEU A 190 6.21 21.53 -12.66
CA LEU A 190 5.32 20.41 -12.35
C LEU A 190 5.48 20.04 -10.87
N LEU A 191 4.38 20.11 -10.14
CA LEU A 191 4.27 19.69 -8.74
C LEU A 191 3.61 18.31 -8.69
N ILE A 192 4.27 17.34 -8.06
CA ILE A 192 3.76 15.97 -7.95
C ILE A 192 3.50 15.62 -6.50
N GLY A 193 2.26 15.22 -6.20
CA GLY A 193 1.86 14.68 -4.89
C GLY A 193 2.07 13.16 -4.86
N ALA A 194 3.06 12.73 -4.07
CA ALA A 194 3.30 11.34 -3.65
C ALA A 194 3.26 11.23 -2.12
N ASP A 195 2.51 12.12 -1.48
CA ASP A 195 2.50 12.49 -0.08
C ASP A 195 1.42 11.75 0.74
N GLY A 196 0.85 10.72 0.15
CA GLY A 196 -0.05 9.79 0.83
C GLY A 196 -1.50 10.28 0.93
N PHE A 197 -2.28 9.56 1.73
CA PHE A 197 -3.73 9.76 1.84
C PHE A 197 -4.16 11.20 2.17
N ASN A 198 -3.46 11.88 3.07
CA ASN A 198 -3.77 13.27 3.46
C ASN A 198 -2.98 14.30 2.63
N SER A 199 -2.84 14.08 1.35
CA SER A 199 -2.02 14.85 0.42
C SER A 199 -2.28 16.36 0.49
N PRO A 200 -1.33 17.18 0.95
CA PRO A 200 -1.37 18.64 0.83
C PRO A 200 -1.39 19.09 -0.64
N VAL A 201 -0.74 18.37 -1.56
CA VAL A 201 -0.76 18.71 -2.99
C VAL A 201 -2.17 18.53 -3.55
N ARG A 202 -2.88 17.44 -3.21
CA ARG A 202 -4.27 17.24 -3.62
C ARG A 202 -5.19 18.34 -3.07
N HIS A 203 -5.02 18.69 -1.80
CA HIS A 203 -5.81 19.79 -1.19
C HIS A 203 -5.56 21.14 -1.85
N PHE A 204 -4.31 21.47 -2.17
CA PHE A 204 -3.95 22.68 -2.89
C PHE A 204 -4.62 22.74 -4.27
N SER A 205 -4.57 21.64 -5.02
CA SER A 205 -5.14 21.56 -6.37
C SER A 205 -6.68 21.56 -6.38
N LYS A 206 -7.31 21.49 -5.18
CA LYS A 206 -8.77 21.37 -5.03
C LYS A 206 -9.35 20.13 -5.73
N ILE A 207 -8.52 19.11 -5.95
CA ILE A 207 -8.96 17.83 -6.45
C ILE A 207 -9.72 17.12 -5.32
N GLU A 208 -11.00 16.92 -5.51
CA GLU A 208 -11.83 16.19 -4.56
C GLU A 208 -11.50 14.70 -4.62
N SER A 209 -11.74 14.00 -3.51
CA SER A 209 -11.64 12.56 -3.45
C SER A 209 -12.89 11.97 -2.83
N ARG A 210 -13.36 10.87 -3.41
CA ARG A 210 -14.52 10.13 -2.92
C ARG A 210 -14.06 8.86 -2.25
N GLY A 211 -14.73 8.51 -1.17
CA GLY A 211 -14.38 7.31 -0.44
C GLY A 211 -15.10 7.22 0.89
N TRP A 212 -14.79 6.17 1.62
CA TRP A 212 -15.37 5.90 2.94
C TRP A 212 -14.42 5.11 3.81
N PHE A 213 -14.69 5.13 5.09
CA PHE A 213 -14.12 4.21 6.06
C PHE A 213 -14.91 2.91 6.06
N TYR A 214 -14.22 1.78 6.06
CA TYR A 214 -14.87 0.48 6.17
C TYR A 214 -15.34 0.15 7.59
N GLU A 215 -15.10 1.03 8.56
CA GLU A 215 -15.29 0.75 10.00
C GLU A 215 -14.52 -0.52 10.42
N ARG A 216 -13.40 -0.76 9.78
CA ARG A 216 -12.50 -1.88 9.98
C ARG A 216 -11.08 -1.38 10.16
N PHE A 217 -10.30 -2.19 10.87
CA PHE A 217 -8.88 -1.95 11.10
C PHE A 217 -8.07 -3.15 10.61
N GLY A 218 -6.94 -2.90 9.99
CA GLY A 218 -5.94 -3.91 9.68
C GLY A 218 -4.98 -4.03 10.86
N VAL A 219 -4.92 -5.21 11.48
CA VAL A 219 -3.89 -5.58 12.44
C VAL A 219 -2.77 -6.28 11.68
N VAL A 220 -1.55 -5.81 11.84
CA VAL A 220 -0.35 -6.39 11.23
C VAL A 220 0.60 -6.89 12.29
N ALA A 221 1.28 -7.99 12.01
CA ALA A 221 2.32 -8.56 12.85
C ALA A 221 3.33 -9.36 12.02
N THR A 222 4.57 -9.44 12.50
CA THR A 222 5.57 -10.37 11.99
C THR A 222 5.55 -11.62 12.88
N LEU A 223 5.40 -12.77 12.26
CA LEU A 223 5.19 -14.05 12.91
C LEU A 223 6.42 -14.95 12.77
N LYS A 224 6.64 -15.81 13.76
CA LYS A 224 7.60 -16.89 13.74
C LYS A 224 6.88 -18.23 13.57
N LEU A 225 7.33 -19.02 12.63
CA LEU A 225 6.77 -20.33 12.32
C LEU A 225 7.56 -21.45 13.00
N GLU A 226 6.89 -22.54 13.31
CA GLU A 226 7.50 -23.73 13.90
C GLU A 226 8.54 -24.36 12.96
N TYR A 227 8.23 -24.38 11.65
CA TYR A 227 9.10 -24.90 10.59
C TYR A 227 8.92 -24.07 9.29
N PRO A 228 9.91 -24.12 8.38
CA PRO A 228 9.75 -23.50 7.07
C PRO A 228 8.63 -24.19 6.29
N PRO A 229 7.76 -23.45 5.58
CA PRO A 229 6.66 -24.04 4.83
C PRO A 229 7.18 -24.97 3.72
N PHE A 230 6.61 -26.17 3.60
CA PHE A 230 6.93 -27.11 2.53
C PHE A 230 6.56 -26.56 1.14
N LYS A 231 5.45 -25.83 1.06
CA LYS A 231 5.00 -25.12 -0.13
C LYS A 231 4.92 -23.63 0.22
N ILE A 232 5.60 -22.81 -0.56
CA ILE A 232 5.59 -21.37 -0.34
C ILE A 232 4.33 -20.80 -0.97
N ARG A 233 3.37 -20.46 -0.14
CA ARG A 233 2.08 -19.89 -0.56
C ARG A 233 1.58 -18.85 0.42
N GLY A 234 0.76 -17.93 -0.07
CA GLY A 234 -0.05 -17.08 0.77
C GLY A 234 -1.32 -17.83 1.21
N TRP A 235 -1.78 -17.54 2.40
CA TRP A 235 -3.03 -18.02 2.95
C TRP A 235 -3.94 -16.85 3.24
N GLN A 236 -5.21 -16.96 2.86
CA GLN A 236 -6.20 -15.94 3.17
C GLN A 236 -7.51 -16.61 3.57
N ARG A 237 -8.03 -16.25 4.75
CA ARG A 237 -9.33 -16.71 5.22
C ARG A 237 -10.27 -15.54 5.41
N PHE A 238 -11.46 -15.61 4.82
CA PHE A 238 -12.49 -14.61 4.95
C PHE A 238 -13.37 -14.91 6.17
N LEU A 239 -13.14 -14.21 7.27
CA LEU A 239 -14.00 -14.26 8.47
C LEU A 239 -15.09 -13.19 8.38
N PRO A 240 -16.25 -13.34 9.06
CA PRO A 240 -17.30 -12.32 9.11
C PRO A 240 -16.82 -10.97 9.66
N THR A 241 -15.87 -11.00 10.58
CA THR A 241 -15.26 -9.79 11.15
C THR A 241 -14.32 -9.09 10.17
N GLY A 242 -13.84 -9.80 9.16
CA GLY A 242 -12.90 -9.37 8.13
C GLY A 242 -11.86 -10.45 7.81
N PRO A 243 -11.20 -10.37 6.67
CA PRO A 243 -10.21 -11.37 6.26
C PRO A 243 -8.94 -11.34 7.10
N VAL A 244 -8.38 -12.53 7.31
CA VAL A 244 -7.03 -12.72 7.84
C VAL A 244 -6.15 -13.33 6.74
N ALA A 245 -4.95 -12.78 6.55
CA ALA A 245 -3.95 -13.26 5.62
C ALA A 245 -2.66 -13.64 6.36
N HIS A 246 -2.09 -14.79 6.01
CA HIS A 246 -0.77 -15.23 6.40
C HIS A 246 0.08 -15.32 5.15
N LEU A 247 1.11 -14.48 5.06
CA LEU A 247 1.92 -14.30 3.87
C LEU A 247 3.37 -14.68 4.16
N PRO A 248 4.02 -15.46 3.27
CA PRO A 248 5.35 -16.02 3.55
C PRO A 248 6.42 -14.92 3.55
N LEU A 249 7.39 -15.08 4.43
CA LEU A 249 8.67 -14.38 4.43
C LEU A 249 9.80 -15.41 4.40
N PRO A 250 11.05 -15.01 4.14
CA PRO A 250 12.17 -15.95 4.14
C PRO A 250 12.29 -16.77 5.43
N ASP A 251 12.75 -18.00 5.29
CA ASP A 251 12.98 -18.97 6.36
C ASP A 251 11.70 -19.35 7.14
N THR A 252 11.75 -19.22 8.45
CA THR A 252 10.63 -19.50 9.36
C THR A 252 9.88 -18.24 9.75
N ASN A 253 9.77 -17.25 8.87
CA ASN A 253 9.05 -16.02 9.16
C ASN A 253 7.82 -15.89 8.26
N ALA A 254 6.83 -15.16 8.76
CA ALA A 254 5.66 -14.77 7.99
C ALA A 254 5.20 -13.38 8.42
N THR A 255 4.39 -12.73 7.60
CA THR A 255 3.66 -11.52 7.99
C THR A 255 2.18 -11.81 7.98
N MET A 256 1.46 -11.22 8.92
CA MET A 256 0.01 -11.31 9.02
C MET A 256 -0.62 -9.96 8.76
N VAL A 257 -1.74 -9.97 8.04
CA VAL A 257 -2.67 -8.84 7.93
C VAL A 257 -4.07 -9.34 8.30
N TRP A 258 -4.60 -8.89 9.42
CA TRP A 258 -5.93 -9.27 9.89
C TRP A 258 -6.85 -8.06 9.89
N SER A 259 -7.73 -8.00 8.91
CA SER A 259 -8.80 -7.00 8.86
C SER A 259 -9.90 -7.38 9.83
N THR A 260 -10.29 -6.46 10.73
CA THR A 260 -11.31 -6.77 11.72
C THR A 260 -11.99 -5.50 12.24
N THR A 261 -12.97 -5.67 13.15
CA THR A 261 -13.70 -4.57 13.79
C THR A 261 -12.78 -3.75 14.70
N GLU A 262 -13.16 -2.51 15.00
CA GLU A 262 -12.37 -1.68 15.90
C GLU A 262 -12.21 -2.28 17.30
N PRO A 263 -13.26 -2.78 18.00
CA PRO A 263 -13.11 -3.41 19.29
C PRO A 263 -12.14 -4.60 19.26
N LEU A 264 -12.34 -5.53 18.30
CA LEU A 264 -11.48 -6.70 18.19
C LEU A 264 -10.03 -6.32 17.84
N SER A 265 -9.82 -5.30 17.04
CA SER A 265 -8.46 -4.82 16.74
C SER A 265 -7.75 -4.27 17.98
N ARG A 266 -8.48 -3.64 18.91
CA ARG A 266 -7.94 -3.19 20.20
C ARG A 266 -7.64 -4.37 21.11
N LEU A 267 -8.55 -5.34 21.18
CA LEU A 267 -8.35 -6.57 21.93
C LEU A 267 -7.08 -7.27 21.47
N LEU A 268 -6.93 -7.56 20.18
CA LEU A 268 -5.76 -8.24 19.62
C LEU A 268 -4.42 -7.54 19.92
N LEU A 269 -4.41 -6.21 19.98
CA LEU A 269 -3.20 -5.47 20.36
C LEU A 269 -2.90 -5.51 21.88
N SER A 270 -3.90 -5.73 22.70
CA SER A 270 -3.77 -5.73 24.18
C SER A 270 -3.43 -7.10 24.78
N LEU A 271 -3.51 -8.18 23.98
CA LEU A 271 -3.22 -9.53 24.43
C LEU A 271 -1.73 -9.75 24.68
N GLU A 272 -1.40 -10.64 25.60
CA GLU A 272 -0.06 -11.22 25.73
C GLU A 272 0.30 -11.97 24.42
N ASP A 273 1.59 -12.12 24.14
CA ASP A 273 2.05 -12.63 22.84
C ASP A 273 1.61 -14.07 22.58
N ASP A 274 1.63 -14.93 23.59
CA ASP A 274 1.20 -16.33 23.52
C ASP A 274 -0.31 -16.47 23.24
N VAL A 275 -1.14 -15.66 23.90
CA VAL A 275 -2.59 -15.62 23.66
C VAL A 275 -2.91 -15.11 22.25
N PHE A 276 -2.19 -14.08 21.80
CA PHE A 276 -2.32 -13.58 20.43
C PHE A 276 -1.97 -14.65 19.42
N VAL A 277 -0.85 -15.38 19.60
CA VAL A 277 -0.40 -16.48 18.74
C VAL A 277 -1.45 -17.60 18.69
N ALA A 278 -2.02 -17.98 19.84
CA ALA A 278 -3.10 -18.96 19.89
C ALA A 278 -4.30 -18.54 19.03
N LEU A 279 -4.75 -17.28 19.13
CA LEU A 279 -5.84 -16.75 18.31
C LEU A 279 -5.49 -16.66 16.82
N VAL A 280 -4.25 -16.36 16.47
CA VAL A 280 -3.79 -16.39 15.07
C VAL A 280 -3.92 -17.80 14.50
N ASN A 281 -3.43 -18.83 15.21
CA ASN A 281 -3.59 -20.22 14.78
C ASN A 281 -5.06 -20.62 14.71
N ALA A 282 -5.86 -20.28 15.72
CA ALA A 282 -7.30 -20.52 15.74
C ALA A 282 -8.01 -19.90 14.53
N SER A 283 -7.63 -18.68 14.14
CA SER A 283 -8.26 -17.93 13.05
C SER A 283 -8.16 -18.63 11.68
N PHE A 284 -7.19 -19.50 11.49
CA PHE A 284 -7.04 -20.29 10.25
C PHE A 284 -7.65 -21.69 10.35
N VAL A 285 -7.81 -22.24 11.55
CA VAL A 285 -8.19 -23.65 11.73
C VAL A 285 -9.61 -23.80 12.26
N LEU A 286 -10.01 -23.04 13.27
CA LEU A 286 -11.28 -23.24 13.96
C LEU A 286 -12.46 -22.57 13.27
N GLU A 287 -13.69 -22.97 13.62
CA GLU A 287 -14.91 -22.39 13.09
C GLU A 287 -15.14 -20.98 13.65
N ASP A 288 -15.93 -20.14 12.94
CA ASP A 288 -16.24 -18.79 13.39
C ASP A 288 -16.92 -18.77 14.76
N ALA A 289 -17.75 -19.76 15.07
CA ALA A 289 -18.40 -19.87 16.38
C ALA A 289 -17.41 -20.00 17.54
N ASP A 290 -16.31 -20.75 17.35
CA ASP A 290 -15.25 -20.89 18.33
C ASP A 290 -14.52 -19.56 18.52
N LEU A 291 -14.22 -18.87 17.43
CA LEU A 291 -13.57 -17.55 17.48
C LEU A 291 -14.43 -16.54 18.21
N GLN A 292 -15.73 -16.48 17.92
CA GLN A 292 -16.68 -15.59 18.62
C GLN A 292 -16.75 -15.92 20.12
N TYR A 293 -16.71 -17.21 20.47
CA TYR A 293 -16.63 -17.60 21.87
C TYR A 293 -15.39 -17.03 22.57
N TYR A 294 -14.21 -17.19 21.96
CA TYR A 294 -12.96 -16.66 22.54
C TYR A 294 -12.95 -15.14 22.63
N TYR A 295 -13.44 -14.42 21.62
CA TYR A 295 -13.51 -12.96 21.68
C TYR A 295 -14.40 -12.50 22.84
N ASN A 296 -15.60 -13.09 22.97
CA ASN A 296 -16.51 -12.76 24.05
C ASN A 296 -15.94 -13.14 25.43
N ALA A 297 -15.30 -14.30 25.54
CA ALA A 297 -14.72 -14.77 26.80
C ALA A 297 -13.56 -13.88 27.28
N LEU A 298 -12.71 -13.40 26.34
CA LEU A 298 -11.63 -12.47 26.64
C LEU A 298 -12.15 -11.08 27.04
N GLU A 299 -13.13 -10.55 26.29
CA GLU A 299 -13.75 -9.25 26.60
C GLU A 299 -14.42 -9.24 27.97
N ASN A 300 -15.15 -10.31 28.29
CA ASN A 300 -15.84 -10.47 29.58
C ASN A 300 -14.93 -11.01 30.71
N LYS A 301 -13.66 -11.33 30.40
CA LYS A 301 -12.70 -11.89 31.36
C LYS A 301 -13.19 -13.19 32.00
N THR A 302 -13.90 -14.03 31.24
CA THR A 302 -14.43 -15.32 31.70
C THR A 302 -13.48 -16.48 31.41
N ILE A 303 -12.39 -16.24 30.69
CA ILE A 303 -11.30 -17.17 30.42
C ILE A 303 -9.97 -16.48 30.68
N THR A 304 -9.01 -17.21 31.22
CA THR A 304 -7.63 -16.75 31.37
C THR A 304 -6.80 -17.05 30.11
N GLY A 305 -5.66 -16.38 29.94
CA GLY A 305 -4.75 -16.65 28.82
C GLY A 305 -4.35 -18.12 28.71
N PRO A 306 -3.82 -18.74 29.77
CA PRO A 306 -3.45 -20.18 29.76
C PRO A 306 -4.61 -21.13 29.43
N GLU A 307 -5.80 -20.88 29.99
CA GLU A 307 -7.00 -21.69 29.70
C GLU A 307 -7.40 -21.57 28.20
N LEU A 308 -7.32 -20.37 27.65
CA LEU A 308 -7.60 -20.18 26.21
C LEU A 308 -6.59 -20.93 25.34
N ILE A 309 -5.30 -20.83 25.64
CA ILE A 309 -4.25 -21.51 24.88
C ILE A 309 -4.48 -23.02 24.89
N GLU A 310 -4.75 -23.60 26.10
CA GLU A 310 -5.01 -25.03 26.25
C GLU A 310 -6.25 -25.47 25.45
N ASP A 311 -7.36 -24.73 25.52
CA ASP A 311 -8.59 -25.06 24.79
C ASP A 311 -8.42 -24.91 23.27
N VAL A 312 -7.73 -23.87 22.80
CA VAL A 312 -7.41 -23.68 21.37
C VAL A 312 -6.54 -24.83 20.86
N GLU A 313 -5.48 -25.17 21.58
CA GLU A 313 -4.60 -26.27 21.17
C GLU A 313 -5.34 -27.62 21.17
N TYR A 314 -6.17 -27.88 22.16
CA TYR A 314 -7.01 -29.06 22.19
C TYR A 314 -7.92 -29.16 20.96
N ARG A 315 -8.67 -28.10 20.63
CA ARG A 315 -9.59 -28.09 19.48
C ARG A 315 -8.86 -28.21 18.14
N ILE A 316 -7.72 -27.55 17.98
CA ILE A 316 -6.89 -27.69 16.77
C ILE A 316 -6.41 -29.14 16.61
N ASN A 317 -5.92 -29.75 17.68
CA ASN A 317 -5.45 -31.13 17.68
C ASN A 317 -6.59 -32.11 17.37
N GLU A 318 -7.79 -31.94 17.97
CA GLU A 318 -8.96 -32.74 17.63
C GLU A 318 -9.33 -32.66 16.16
N LYS A 319 -9.29 -31.45 15.59
CA LYS A 319 -9.55 -31.25 14.15
C LYS A 319 -8.49 -31.93 13.30
N PHE A 320 -7.21 -31.81 13.63
CA PHE A 320 -6.12 -32.44 12.87
C PHE A 320 -6.09 -33.94 13.02
N ASN A 321 -6.41 -34.49 14.18
CA ASN A 321 -6.55 -35.96 14.39
C ASN A 321 -7.65 -36.59 13.50
N SER A 322 -8.58 -35.79 12.97
CA SER A 322 -9.59 -36.30 12.03
C SER A 322 -9.05 -36.53 10.62
N PHE A 323 -7.86 -36.00 10.29
CA PHE A 323 -7.22 -36.23 9.00
C PHE A 323 -6.55 -37.61 8.97
N LYS A 324 -6.65 -38.27 7.83
CA LYS A 324 -6.05 -39.60 7.62
C LYS A 324 -4.56 -39.54 7.28
N ASP A 325 -4.10 -38.38 6.87
CA ASP A 325 -2.74 -38.13 6.40
C ASP A 325 -2.33 -36.68 6.80
N ASP A 326 -1.25 -36.56 7.52
CA ASP A 326 -0.74 -35.26 7.99
C ASP A 326 -0.35 -34.33 6.84
N SER A 327 0.00 -34.88 5.66
CA SER A 327 0.28 -34.08 4.47
C SER A 327 -0.91 -33.22 4.03
N LEU A 328 -2.15 -33.67 4.32
CA LEU A 328 -3.38 -32.91 4.03
C LEU A 328 -3.52 -31.66 4.92
N ILE A 329 -2.94 -31.71 6.11
CA ILE A 329 -2.93 -30.54 7.02
C ILE A 329 -2.10 -29.44 6.40
N ASP A 330 -0.87 -29.74 5.95
CA ASP A 330 0.02 -28.77 5.29
C ASP A 330 -0.55 -28.24 3.95
N GLU A 331 -1.47 -28.97 3.35
CA GLU A 331 -2.16 -28.52 2.14
C GLU A 331 -3.31 -27.57 2.41
N GLN A 332 -3.96 -27.65 3.56
CA GLN A 332 -5.19 -26.91 3.88
C GLN A 332 -4.98 -25.79 4.89
N TYR A 333 -3.90 -25.80 5.66
CA TYR A 333 -3.62 -24.85 6.73
C TYR A 333 -2.20 -24.29 6.66
N PRO A 334 -1.98 -23.04 7.10
CA PRO A 334 -0.64 -22.49 7.20
C PRO A 334 0.18 -23.21 8.29
N PRO A 335 1.53 -23.15 8.21
CA PRO A 335 2.38 -23.65 9.29
C PRO A 335 2.03 -23.02 10.63
N LYS A 336 2.13 -23.81 11.71
CA LYS A 336 1.86 -23.32 13.08
C LYS A 336 2.73 -22.13 13.42
N VAL A 337 2.08 -21.07 13.86
CA VAL A 337 2.76 -19.89 14.43
C VAL A 337 3.12 -20.22 15.87
N ILE A 338 4.38 -19.99 16.26
CA ILE A 338 4.88 -20.27 17.61
C ILE A 338 5.26 -18.99 18.38
N ASP A 339 5.44 -17.87 17.67
CA ASP A 339 5.82 -16.60 18.29
C ASP A 339 5.44 -15.42 17.42
N VAL A 340 5.34 -14.24 18.00
CA VAL A 340 5.18 -12.96 17.34
C VAL A 340 6.36 -12.06 17.68
N LEU A 341 6.92 -11.41 16.68
CA LEU A 341 8.07 -10.54 16.88
C LEU A 341 7.73 -9.35 17.79
N ASP A 342 8.57 -9.11 18.80
CA ASP A 342 8.38 -8.00 19.74
C ASP A 342 8.15 -6.66 19.02
N LYS A 343 7.16 -5.90 19.47
CA LYS A 343 6.75 -4.59 18.91
C LYS A 343 6.37 -4.60 17.43
N SER A 344 6.14 -5.77 16.83
CA SER A 344 5.68 -5.86 15.44
C SER A 344 4.18 -5.68 15.29
N ARG A 345 3.40 -5.84 16.37
CA ARG A 345 1.95 -5.66 16.31
C ARG A 345 1.59 -4.17 16.17
N ALA A 346 0.83 -3.86 15.15
CA ALA A 346 0.31 -2.52 14.90
C ALA A 346 -1.08 -2.60 14.25
N ARG A 347 -1.85 -1.52 14.33
CA ARG A 347 -3.14 -1.42 13.63
C ARG A 347 -3.27 -0.10 12.89
N PHE A 348 -4.03 -0.11 11.82
CA PHE A 348 -4.35 1.07 11.02
C PHE A 348 -5.79 1.00 10.50
N PRO A 349 -6.46 2.16 10.35
CA PRO A 349 -7.83 2.20 9.83
C PRO A 349 -7.85 1.85 8.34
N LEU A 350 -8.85 1.07 7.93
CA LEU A 350 -9.05 0.68 6.54
C LEU A 350 -9.98 1.68 5.84
N LYS A 351 -9.49 2.23 4.74
CA LYS A 351 -10.16 3.26 3.97
C LYS A 351 -10.14 2.92 2.49
N LEU A 352 -11.15 3.37 1.79
CA LEU A 352 -11.11 3.53 0.35
C LEU A 352 -11.18 5.02 0.04
N SER A 353 -10.34 5.48 -0.86
CA SER A 353 -10.38 6.84 -1.37
C SER A 353 -9.92 6.84 -2.83
N HIS A 354 -10.60 7.60 -3.66
CA HIS A 354 -10.27 7.76 -5.07
C HIS A 354 -10.46 9.23 -5.43
N ALA A 355 -9.40 9.88 -5.90
CA ALA A 355 -9.45 11.25 -6.38
C ALA A 355 -10.27 11.33 -7.67
N ASP A 356 -11.04 12.40 -7.85
CA ASP A 356 -11.90 12.57 -9.03
C ASP A 356 -11.08 12.75 -10.32
N THR A 357 -9.85 13.21 -10.20
CA THR A 357 -8.83 13.22 -11.26
C THR A 357 -7.44 13.06 -10.62
N TYR A 358 -6.46 12.61 -11.42
CA TYR A 358 -5.05 12.52 -10.98
C TYR A 358 -4.21 13.68 -11.44
N VAL A 359 -4.78 14.56 -12.26
CA VAL A 359 -4.06 15.66 -12.89
C VAL A 359 -4.85 16.97 -12.84
N ALA A 360 -4.13 18.05 -12.74
CA ALA A 360 -4.60 19.40 -12.99
C ALA A 360 -3.47 20.18 -13.69
N GLU A 361 -3.72 21.44 -14.08
CA GLU A 361 -2.66 22.25 -14.66
C GLU A 361 -1.48 22.35 -13.67
N ARG A 362 -0.30 21.92 -14.11
CA ARG A 362 0.95 21.84 -13.34
C ARG A 362 0.96 20.92 -12.12
N ILE A 363 0.00 19.98 -12.05
CA ILE A 363 -0.15 19.07 -10.90
C ILE A 363 -0.39 17.65 -11.39
N ALA A 364 0.30 16.70 -10.77
CA ALA A 364 -0.01 15.27 -10.86
C ALA A 364 -0.03 14.63 -9.47
N LEU A 365 -0.89 13.62 -9.28
CA LEU A 365 -0.98 12.82 -8.06
C LEU A 365 -0.63 11.37 -8.39
N VAL A 366 0.15 10.70 -7.52
CA VAL A 366 0.51 9.28 -7.68
C VAL A 366 0.33 8.52 -6.37
N GLY A 367 0.02 7.23 -6.45
CA GLY A 367 -0.15 6.35 -5.30
C GLY A 367 -1.26 6.81 -4.35
N ASP A 368 -1.03 6.71 -3.05
CA ASP A 368 -2.05 7.01 -2.03
C ASP A 368 -2.54 8.48 -2.05
N ALA A 369 -1.81 9.39 -2.69
CA ALA A 369 -2.29 10.75 -2.93
C ALA A 369 -3.46 10.79 -3.94
N ALA A 370 -3.47 9.87 -4.91
CA ALA A 370 -4.51 9.72 -5.92
C ALA A 370 -5.59 8.71 -5.49
N HIS A 371 -5.20 7.60 -4.89
CA HIS A 371 -6.11 6.51 -4.53
C HIS A 371 -5.59 5.69 -3.34
N THR A 372 -6.49 5.29 -2.46
CA THR A 372 -6.19 4.41 -1.33
C THR A 372 -7.14 3.23 -1.37
N THR A 373 -6.64 2.03 -1.23
CA THR A 373 -7.41 0.79 -1.32
C THR A 373 -7.36 -0.02 -0.03
N HIS A 374 -8.36 -0.88 0.18
CA HIS A 374 -8.30 -1.91 1.20
C HIS A 374 -7.16 -2.90 0.91
N PRO A 375 -6.39 -3.34 1.91
CA PRO A 375 -5.22 -4.22 1.71
C PRO A 375 -5.56 -5.66 1.29
N LEU A 376 -6.83 -5.98 1.04
CA LEU A 376 -7.33 -7.31 0.65
C LEU A 376 -6.49 -8.01 -0.43
N ALA A 377 -5.96 -7.25 -1.38
CA ALA A 377 -5.20 -7.80 -2.48
C ALA A 377 -3.73 -7.33 -2.49
N GLY A 378 -3.26 -6.60 -1.46
CA GLY A 378 -1.91 -6.06 -1.44
C GLY A 378 -1.59 -5.09 -2.59
N GLN A 379 -2.61 -4.52 -3.24
CA GLN A 379 -2.46 -3.83 -4.52
C GLN A 379 -2.10 -2.34 -4.42
N GLY A 380 -2.21 -1.71 -3.26
CA GLY A 380 -2.00 -0.26 -3.14
C GLY A 380 -0.64 0.20 -3.68
N LEU A 381 0.42 -0.49 -3.29
CA LEU A 381 1.77 -0.17 -3.77
C LEU A 381 1.92 -0.45 -5.27
N ASN A 382 1.40 -1.58 -5.77
CA ASN A 382 1.47 -1.94 -7.19
C ASN A 382 0.71 -0.94 -8.08
N MET A 383 -0.44 -0.45 -7.62
CA MET A 383 -1.17 0.64 -8.29
C MET A 383 -0.29 1.89 -8.39
N GLY A 384 0.37 2.27 -7.28
CA GLY A 384 1.29 3.40 -7.25
C GLY A 384 2.51 3.23 -8.17
N GLN A 385 3.07 2.02 -8.29
CA GLN A 385 4.16 1.74 -9.25
C GLN A 385 3.67 1.89 -10.70
N GLY A 386 2.48 1.37 -11.02
CA GLY A 386 1.86 1.57 -12.32
C GLY A 386 1.57 3.04 -12.63
N ASP A 387 1.18 3.84 -11.63
CA ASP A 387 1.00 5.29 -11.80
C ASP A 387 2.32 5.97 -12.17
N VAL A 388 3.40 5.62 -11.47
CA VAL A 388 4.74 6.16 -11.75
C VAL A 388 5.18 5.78 -13.17
N GLU A 389 5.04 4.52 -13.55
CA GLU A 389 5.39 4.04 -14.91
C GLU A 389 4.64 4.82 -15.98
N SER A 390 3.32 4.97 -15.83
CA SER A 390 2.47 5.68 -16.79
C SER A 390 2.77 7.18 -16.84
N LEU A 391 2.99 7.82 -15.67
CA LEU A 391 3.34 9.25 -15.62
C LEU A 391 4.69 9.51 -16.29
N VAL A 392 5.70 8.70 -16.04
CA VAL A 392 7.02 8.84 -16.68
C VAL A 392 6.88 8.73 -18.20
N LYS A 393 6.14 7.73 -18.71
CA LYS A 393 5.86 7.60 -20.15
C LYS A 393 5.15 8.83 -20.74
N ALA A 394 4.20 9.40 -20.02
CA ALA A 394 3.51 10.62 -20.43
C ALA A 394 4.46 11.83 -20.51
N LEU A 395 5.33 12.00 -19.50
CA LEU A 395 6.33 13.07 -19.48
C LEU A 395 7.39 12.91 -20.59
N GLU A 396 7.85 11.69 -20.86
CA GLU A 396 8.75 11.40 -21.98
C GLU A 396 8.12 11.77 -23.34
N ASN A 397 6.87 11.38 -23.54
CA ASN A 397 6.11 11.73 -24.73
C ASN A 397 5.92 13.25 -24.87
N ALA A 398 5.65 13.95 -23.76
CA ALA A 398 5.55 15.41 -23.77
C ALA A 398 6.88 16.04 -24.17
N ARG A 399 7.97 15.59 -23.55
CA ARG A 399 9.31 16.12 -23.79
C ARG A 399 9.76 15.92 -25.25
N THR A 400 9.57 14.73 -25.80
CA THR A 400 9.95 14.42 -27.19
C THR A 400 9.15 15.19 -28.22
N ARG A 401 7.95 15.67 -27.87
CA ARG A 401 7.09 16.51 -28.72
C ARG A 401 7.25 18.00 -28.45
N GLY A 402 8.14 18.40 -27.52
CA GLY A 402 8.35 19.80 -27.17
C GLY A 402 7.21 20.45 -26.38
N LEU A 403 6.36 19.64 -25.72
CA LEU A 403 5.30 20.14 -24.86
C LEU A 403 5.84 20.57 -23.50
N ASP A 404 5.16 21.49 -22.83
CA ASP A 404 5.41 21.79 -21.44
C ASP A 404 4.96 20.62 -20.56
N ILE A 405 5.90 20.03 -19.80
CA ILE A 405 5.65 18.88 -18.92
C ILE A 405 4.60 19.14 -17.84
N GLY A 406 4.37 20.41 -17.49
CA GLY A 406 3.36 20.82 -16.52
C GLY A 406 1.99 21.09 -17.13
N SER A 407 1.87 21.13 -18.46
CA SER A 407 0.58 21.39 -19.09
C SER A 407 -0.38 20.20 -18.93
N LEU A 408 -1.68 20.48 -18.81
CA LEU A 408 -2.70 19.44 -18.71
C LEU A 408 -2.65 18.49 -19.92
N LEU A 409 -2.37 18.99 -21.12
CA LEU A 409 -2.20 18.21 -22.33
C LEU A 409 -1.08 17.14 -22.21
N ALA A 410 0.00 17.47 -21.50
CA ALA A 410 1.10 16.53 -21.26
C ALA A 410 0.72 15.46 -20.22
N LEU A 411 -0.17 15.79 -19.27
CA LEU A 411 -0.54 14.94 -18.15
C LEU A 411 -1.80 14.07 -18.41
N GLU A 412 -2.69 14.51 -19.32
CA GLU A 412 -3.92 13.76 -19.67
C GLU A 412 -3.68 12.30 -20.05
N PRO A 413 -2.63 11.92 -20.83
CA PRO A 413 -2.39 10.52 -21.17
C PRO A 413 -2.18 9.63 -19.93
N TYR A 414 -1.51 10.12 -18.89
CA TYR A 414 -1.35 9.44 -17.62
C TYR A 414 -2.70 9.19 -16.95
N TRP A 415 -3.54 10.22 -16.82
CA TRP A 415 -4.87 10.10 -16.24
C TRP A 415 -5.76 9.13 -17.03
N ALA A 416 -5.75 9.25 -18.36
CA ALA A 416 -6.58 8.42 -19.24
C ALA A 416 -6.21 6.92 -19.16
N ASP A 417 -4.93 6.60 -18.94
CA ASP A 417 -4.46 5.23 -18.76
C ASP A 417 -4.80 4.68 -17.36
N ARG A 418 -4.52 5.45 -16.31
CA ARG A 418 -4.55 4.93 -14.92
C ARG A 418 -5.91 5.01 -14.26
N TYR A 419 -6.67 6.09 -14.53
CA TYR A 419 -7.94 6.31 -13.85
C TYR A 419 -8.96 5.17 -14.04
N PRO A 420 -9.23 4.68 -15.27
CA PRO A 420 -10.17 3.58 -15.48
C PRO A 420 -9.68 2.27 -14.85
N THR A 421 -8.40 1.98 -14.97
CA THR A 421 -7.76 0.76 -14.43
C THR A 421 -7.87 0.73 -12.91
N ASN A 422 -7.47 1.81 -12.25
CA ASN A 422 -7.51 1.93 -10.80
C ASN A 422 -8.96 1.92 -10.28
N ASN A 423 -9.89 2.63 -10.95
CA ASN A 423 -11.30 2.65 -10.57
C ASN A 423 -11.93 1.25 -10.63
N MET A 424 -11.62 0.47 -11.66
CA MET A 424 -12.09 -0.91 -11.78
C MET A 424 -11.55 -1.78 -10.61
N LEU A 425 -10.27 -1.68 -10.30
CA LEU A 425 -9.65 -2.46 -9.21
C LEU A 425 -10.22 -2.09 -7.85
N LEU A 426 -10.38 -0.80 -7.56
CA LEU A 426 -11.01 -0.32 -6.33
C LEU A 426 -12.45 -0.85 -6.20
N GLY A 427 -13.22 -0.85 -7.30
CA GLY A 427 -14.57 -1.38 -7.34
C GLY A 427 -14.64 -2.89 -7.09
N VAL A 428 -13.68 -3.66 -7.59
CA VAL A 428 -13.59 -5.12 -7.33
C VAL A 428 -13.30 -5.39 -5.86
N VAL A 429 -12.29 -4.71 -5.30
CA VAL A 429 -11.90 -4.87 -3.88
C VAL A 429 -13.05 -4.50 -2.94
N ASP A 430 -13.77 -3.42 -3.23
CA ASP A 430 -14.94 -3.01 -2.44
C ASP A 430 -16.07 -4.05 -2.48
N LYS A 431 -16.39 -4.58 -3.66
CA LYS A 431 -17.42 -5.62 -3.80
C LYS A 431 -17.04 -6.91 -3.09
N LEU A 432 -15.78 -7.33 -3.18
CA LEU A 432 -15.27 -8.49 -2.44
C LEU A 432 -15.40 -8.27 -0.94
N HIS A 433 -14.96 -7.12 -0.43
CA HIS A 433 -15.12 -6.80 0.98
C HIS A 433 -16.58 -6.92 1.43
N LYS A 434 -17.53 -6.29 0.71
CA LYS A 434 -18.96 -6.34 1.04
C LYS A 434 -19.53 -7.75 0.96
N LEU A 435 -19.11 -8.55 -0.02
CA LEU A 435 -19.58 -9.93 -0.18
C LEU A 435 -19.18 -10.84 0.97
N TYR A 436 -17.94 -10.64 1.49
CA TYR A 436 -17.39 -11.48 2.55
C TYR A 436 -17.61 -10.94 3.97
N SER A 437 -18.11 -9.73 4.11
CA SER A 437 -18.46 -9.14 5.42
C SER A 437 -19.83 -9.56 5.97
N THR A 438 -20.47 -10.58 5.40
CA THR A 438 -21.79 -11.06 5.84
C THR A 438 -21.76 -12.55 6.16
N ASP A 439 -22.48 -12.94 7.20
CA ASP A 439 -22.77 -14.33 7.62
C ASP A 439 -24.17 -14.81 7.20
N PHE A 440 -24.92 -13.97 6.46
CA PHE A 440 -26.26 -14.31 6.01
C PHE A 440 -26.28 -15.53 5.10
N GLY A 441 -26.85 -16.66 5.56
CA GLY A 441 -26.80 -17.98 4.95
C GLY A 441 -27.00 -18.03 3.43
N PRO A 442 -28.03 -17.37 2.84
CA PRO A 442 -28.22 -17.35 1.38
C PRO A 442 -27.04 -16.72 0.61
N ILE A 443 -26.43 -15.66 1.14
CA ILE A 443 -25.26 -15.03 0.52
C ILE A 443 -24.02 -15.92 0.69
N VAL A 444 -23.85 -16.52 1.87
CA VAL A 444 -22.79 -17.50 2.13
C VAL A 444 -22.88 -18.68 1.14
N GLY A 445 -24.06 -19.27 0.96
CA GLY A 445 -24.28 -20.34 -0.01
C GLY A 445 -23.97 -19.93 -1.45
N LEU A 446 -24.38 -18.73 -1.85
CA LEU A 446 -24.14 -18.23 -3.21
C LEU A 446 -22.64 -17.96 -3.46
N ARG A 447 -21.92 -17.36 -2.50
CA ARG A 447 -20.48 -17.12 -2.64
C ARG A 447 -19.67 -18.42 -2.61
N THR A 448 -20.08 -19.43 -1.83
CA THR A 448 -19.48 -20.75 -1.82
C THR A 448 -19.60 -21.44 -3.19
N LEU A 449 -20.81 -21.39 -3.77
CA LEU A 449 -21.00 -21.88 -5.14
C LEU A 449 -20.14 -21.11 -6.15
N GLY A 450 -20.03 -19.81 -5.98
CA GLY A 450 -19.17 -18.96 -6.81
C GLY A 450 -17.68 -19.33 -6.69
N LEU A 451 -17.16 -19.51 -5.47
CA LEU A 451 -15.79 -19.95 -5.24
C LEU A 451 -15.50 -21.31 -5.88
N ASN A 452 -16.38 -22.29 -5.63
CA ASN A 452 -16.24 -23.64 -6.18
C ASN A 452 -16.32 -23.66 -7.70
N LEU A 453 -17.19 -22.80 -8.29
CA LEU A 453 -17.28 -22.63 -9.74
C LEU A 453 -15.97 -22.06 -10.31
N VAL A 454 -15.45 -21.00 -9.72
CA VAL A 454 -14.16 -20.39 -10.12
C VAL A 454 -13.04 -21.41 -9.94
N ASN A 455 -13.02 -22.14 -8.83
CA ASN A 455 -11.99 -23.15 -8.55
C ASN A 455 -11.94 -24.27 -9.59
N ASN A 456 -13.09 -24.61 -10.16
CA ASN A 456 -13.20 -25.70 -11.16
C ASN A 456 -13.10 -25.22 -12.62
N LEU A 457 -13.11 -23.92 -12.88
CA LEU A 457 -13.07 -23.35 -14.24
C LEU A 457 -11.78 -22.57 -14.48
N GLN A 458 -10.76 -23.25 -15.05
CA GLN A 458 -9.46 -22.63 -15.31
C GLN A 458 -9.53 -21.31 -16.08
N PRO A 459 -10.35 -21.15 -17.15
CA PRO A 459 -10.45 -19.86 -17.86
C PRO A 459 -10.94 -18.72 -16.98
N LEU A 460 -11.80 -19.00 -16.00
CA LEU A 460 -12.31 -17.98 -15.07
C LEU A 460 -11.25 -17.62 -14.02
N LYS A 461 -10.48 -18.62 -13.53
CA LYS A 461 -9.29 -18.37 -12.71
C LYS A 461 -8.30 -17.46 -13.42
N ASP A 462 -7.96 -17.78 -14.66
CA ASP A 462 -6.99 -17.02 -15.46
C ASP A 462 -7.44 -15.58 -15.69
N LEU A 463 -8.73 -15.35 -15.93
CA LEU A 463 -9.31 -14.03 -16.06
C LEU A 463 -9.20 -13.22 -14.75
N MET A 464 -9.50 -13.84 -13.62
CA MET A 464 -9.39 -13.19 -12.31
C MET A 464 -7.93 -12.89 -11.96
N MET A 465 -7.05 -13.87 -12.17
CA MET A 465 -5.62 -13.73 -11.91
C MET A 465 -4.96 -12.67 -12.82
N GLY A 466 -5.36 -12.59 -14.09
CA GLY A 466 -4.86 -11.56 -15.02
C GLY A 466 -5.15 -10.13 -14.54
N LYS A 467 -6.25 -9.94 -13.82
CA LYS A 467 -6.61 -8.65 -13.23
C LYS A 467 -5.92 -8.35 -11.90
N VAL A 468 -5.50 -9.37 -11.17
CA VAL A 468 -4.85 -9.23 -9.84
C VAL A 468 -3.33 -9.14 -9.96
N SER A 469 -2.74 -9.91 -10.88
CA SER A 469 -1.28 -10.04 -11.00
C SER A 469 -0.70 -9.39 -12.27
N GLY A 470 -1.52 -8.72 -13.08
CA GLY A 470 -1.15 -8.15 -14.38
C GLY A 470 -1.35 -9.12 -15.55
N PRO A 471 -1.35 -8.62 -16.79
CA PRO A 471 -1.47 -9.47 -17.98
C PRO A 471 -0.30 -10.46 -18.07
N MET A 472 -0.57 -11.64 -18.59
CA MET A 472 0.47 -12.57 -19.03
C MET A 472 1.18 -11.97 -20.26
N ASN A 473 2.49 -11.93 -20.24
CA ASN A 473 3.30 -11.70 -21.46
C ASN A 473 3.26 -12.91 -22.35
#